data_9c9f14ebe6e5c7d8aa590a0f50fe6436
#
_entry.id   9c9f14ebe6e5c7d8aa590a0f50fe6436
#
_cell.length_a   1.000
_cell.length_b   1.000
_cell.length_c   1.000
_cell.angle_alpha   90.00
_cell.angle_beta   90.00
_cell.angle_gamma   90.00
#
_symmetry.space_group_name_H-M   'P 1'
#
loop_
_entity.id
_entity.type
_entity.pdbx_description
1 polymer ?
#
loop_
_entity_poly.entity_id
_entity_poly.type
_entity_poly.pdbx_seq_one_letter_code
_entity_poly.pdbx_strand_id
1 'polypeptide(L)'
;MAERRYYRKTYQKNSGKRRIFLVFKILGLILLFCFIGGGFLFIYCAKDLPRPEKFTEKPFIQPTKIYDREGKVLLFEIAGEEKREIIPLEQVSEYLIKAVVVTEDTNFYHHPGIDFKGIVRAVSADLKLMKPAQGGSTISQQLIRSSFLTLEKTLSRKIKEVILTLELERRYSKEQILEWY
;
A
#
# COMPACT_ATOMS: atom_id res chain seq x y z
N MET A 1 -18.12 -5.38 -66.51
CA MET A 1 -17.10 -4.69 -65.65
C MET A 1 -17.63 -4.20 -64.30
N ALA A 2 -18.93 -3.95 -64.14
CA ALA A 2 -19.54 -3.52 -62.88
C ALA A 2 -19.60 -4.58 -61.77
N GLU A 3 -19.88 -5.85 -62.08
CA GLU A 3 -19.93 -6.92 -61.08
C GLU A 3 -18.59 -7.20 -60.37
N ARG A 4 -17.44 -7.11 -61.05
CA ARG A 4 -16.14 -7.30 -60.44
C ARG A 4 -15.79 -6.22 -59.43
N ARG A 5 -16.32 -4.98 -59.55
CA ARG A 5 -16.11 -3.92 -58.57
C ARG A 5 -16.97 -4.09 -57.33
N TYR A 6 -18.18 -4.68 -57.49
CA TYR A 6 -19.08 -4.91 -56.34
C TYR A 6 -18.51 -6.00 -55.42
N TYR A 7 -18.01 -7.10 -55.97
CA TYR A 7 -17.36 -8.16 -55.19
C TYR A 7 -16.07 -7.70 -54.50
N ARG A 8 -15.31 -6.83 -55.12
CA ARG A 8 -14.07 -6.28 -54.51
C ARG A 8 -14.36 -5.38 -53.34
N LYS A 9 -15.43 -4.58 -53.32
CA LYS A 9 -15.85 -3.70 -52.23
C LYS A 9 -16.39 -4.47 -51.01
N THR A 10 -17.14 -5.57 -51.24
CA THR A 10 -17.67 -6.39 -50.15
C THR A 10 -16.58 -7.20 -49.44
N TYR A 11 -15.56 -7.68 -50.19
CA TYR A 11 -14.44 -8.39 -49.57
C TYR A 11 -13.53 -7.46 -48.74
N GLN A 12 -13.32 -6.23 -49.15
CA GLN A 12 -12.56 -5.25 -48.38
C GLN A 12 -13.28 -4.82 -47.07
N LYS A 13 -14.59 -4.77 -47.05
CA LYS A 13 -15.38 -4.32 -45.87
C LYS A 13 -15.33 -5.31 -44.72
N ASN A 14 -15.14 -6.60 -45.00
CA ASN A 14 -15.05 -7.65 -43.95
C ASN A 14 -13.63 -7.83 -43.37
N SER A 15 -12.59 -7.44 -44.08
CA SER A 15 -11.22 -7.59 -43.61
C SER A 15 -10.88 -6.67 -42.45
N GLY A 16 -11.41 -5.45 -42.45
CA GLY A 16 -11.23 -4.47 -41.36
C GLY A 16 -11.87 -4.94 -40.06
N LYS A 17 -13.11 -5.40 -40.14
CA LYS A 17 -13.83 -5.92 -38.96
C LYS A 17 -13.17 -7.15 -38.35
N ARG A 18 -12.64 -8.07 -39.19
CA ARG A 18 -11.88 -9.22 -38.74
C ARG A 18 -10.60 -8.84 -38.04
N ARG A 19 -9.85 -7.85 -38.54
CA ARG A 19 -8.62 -7.35 -37.91
C ARG A 19 -8.90 -6.70 -36.57
N ILE A 20 -9.93 -5.86 -36.46
CA ILE A 20 -10.35 -5.24 -35.22
C ILE A 20 -10.75 -6.31 -34.20
N PHE A 21 -11.56 -7.30 -34.59
CA PHE A 21 -11.96 -8.41 -33.74
C PHE A 21 -10.75 -9.24 -33.26
N LEU A 22 -9.76 -9.45 -34.11
CA LEU A 22 -8.53 -10.17 -33.77
C LEU A 22 -7.67 -9.38 -32.78
N VAL A 23 -7.59 -8.06 -32.93
CA VAL A 23 -6.92 -7.17 -31.97
C VAL A 23 -7.59 -7.24 -30.59
N PHE A 24 -8.92 -7.14 -30.52
CA PHE A 24 -9.66 -7.27 -29.26
C PHE A 24 -9.47 -8.66 -28.64
N LYS A 25 -9.44 -9.73 -29.43
CA LYS A 25 -9.17 -11.08 -28.95
C LYS A 25 -7.76 -11.22 -28.37
N ILE A 26 -6.75 -10.68 -29.05
CA ILE A 26 -5.36 -10.68 -28.54
C ILE A 26 -5.26 -9.86 -27.27
N LEU A 27 -5.86 -8.67 -27.23
CA LEU A 27 -5.87 -7.83 -26.05
C LEU A 27 -6.55 -8.53 -24.86
N GLY A 28 -7.69 -9.20 -25.10
CA GLY A 28 -8.37 -10.02 -24.10
C GLY A 28 -7.52 -11.17 -23.57
N LEU A 29 -6.78 -11.86 -24.45
CA LEU A 29 -5.85 -12.92 -24.05
C LEU A 29 -4.68 -12.39 -23.23
N ILE A 30 -4.12 -11.23 -23.58
CA ILE A 30 -3.05 -10.58 -22.83
C ILE A 30 -3.57 -10.19 -21.43
N LEU A 31 -4.75 -9.58 -21.35
CA LEU A 31 -5.37 -9.22 -20.06
C LEU A 31 -5.64 -10.46 -19.19
N LEU A 32 -6.14 -11.54 -19.80
CA LEU A 32 -6.35 -12.80 -19.09
C LEU A 32 -5.05 -13.38 -18.57
N PHE A 33 -4.00 -13.39 -19.37
CA PHE A 33 -2.67 -13.88 -18.97
C PHE A 33 -2.07 -13.01 -17.85
N CYS A 34 -2.18 -11.69 -17.95
CA CYS A 34 -1.77 -10.77 -16.88
C CYS A 34 -2.56 -11.01 -15.58
N PHE A 35 -3.88 -11.26 -15.69
CA PHE A 35 -4.72 -11.55 -14.53
C PHE A 35 -4.33 -12.87 -13.85
N ILE A 36 -4.13 -13.94 -14.61
CA ILE A 36 -3.70 -15.25 -14.09
C ILE A 36 -2.29 -15.15 -13.48
N GLY A 37 -1.34 -14.51 -14.20
CA GLY A 37 0.03 -14.31 -13.72
C GLY A 37 0.08 -13.44 -12.47
N GLY A 38 -0.71 -12.37 -12.41
CA GLY A 38 -0.87 -11.53 -11.23
C GLY A 38 -1.47 -12.29 -10.05
N GLY A 39 -2.49 -13.11 -10.28
CA GLY A 39 -3.09 -13.98 -9.26
C GLY A 39 -2.10 -15.01 -8.71
N PHE A 40 -1.32 -15.65 -9.58
CA PHE A 40 -0.27 -16.57 -9.14
C PHE A 40 0.81 -15.89 -8.31
N LEU A 41 1.28 -14.72 -8.76
CA LEU A 41 2.24 -13.91 -8.02
C LEU A 41 1.69 -13.46 -6.66
N PHE A 42 0.42 -13.08 -6.62
CA PHE A 42 -0.28 -12.73 -5.38
C PHE A 42 -0.28 -13.90 -4.39
N ILE A 43 -0.70 -15.09 -4.82
CA ILE A 43 -0.74 -16.31 -3.99
C ILE A 43 0.69 -16.68 -3.52
N TYR A 44 1.67 -16.59 -4.42
CA TYR A 44 3.07 -16.85 -4.09
C TYR A 44 3.58 -15.90 -3.00
N CYS A 45 3.32 -14.60 -3.13
CA CYS A 45 3.72 -13.60 -2.14
C CYS A 45 2.93 -13.70 -0.84
N ALA A 46 1.69 -14.22 -0.87
CA ALA A 46 0.83 -14.36 0.30
C ALA A 46 1.21 -15.53 1.22
N LYS A 47 2.00 -16.50 0.75
CA LYS A 47 2.35 -17.70 1.54
C LYS A 47 3.15 -17.40 2.82
N ASP A 48 4.05 -16.43 2.75
CA ASP A 48 5.01 -16.11 3.82
C ASP A 48 4.67 -14.82 4.55
N LEU A 49 3.39 -14.44 4.59
CA LEU A 49 2.99 -13.22 5.24
C LEU A 49 2.94 -13.40 6.77
N PRO A 50 3.56 -12.50 7.54
CA PRO A 50 3.40 -12.48 8.97
C PRO A 50 1.92 -12.21 9.32
N ARG A 51 1.43 -12.90 10.35
CA ARG A 51 0.05 -12.70 10.79
C ARG A 51 -0.11 -11.31 11.42
N PRO A 52 -1.18 -10.57 11.10
CA PRO A 52 -1.42 -9.25 11.70
C PRO A 52 -1.57 -9.26 13.22
N GLU A 53 -1.90 -10.40 13.83
CA GLU A 53 -1.96 -10.56 15.30
C GLU A 53 -0.62 -10.21 15.98
N LYS A 54 0.49 -10.29 15.23
CA LYS A 54 1.81 -9.88 15.74
C LYS A 54 1.95 -8.38 16.01
N PHE A 55 1.00 -7.51 15.59
CA PHE A 55 1.00 -6.11 16.03
C PHE A 55 0.79 -5.98 17.54
N THR A 56 -0.08 -6.83 18.10
CA THR A 56 -0.34 -6.84 19.54
C THR A 56 0.73 -7.60 20.34
N GLU A 57 1.52 -8.45 19.67
CA GLU A 57 2.51 -9.31 20.32
C GLU A 57 3.95 -8.75 20.26
N LYS A 58 4.26 -7.82 19.37
CA LYS A 58 5.61 -7.23 19.34
C LYS A 58 5.73 -6.25 20.51
N PRO A 59 6.51 -6.56 21.54
CA PRO A 59 6.88 -5.54 22.50
C PRO A 59 7.70 -4.51 21.74
N PHE A 60 7.19 -3.30 21.63
CA PHE A 60 8.03 -2.17 21.26
C PHE A 60 9.24 -2.17 22.20
N ILE A 61 10.44 -2.00 21.67
CA ILE A 61 11.65 -1.92 22.49
C ILE A 61 11.49 -0.71 23.39
N GLN A 62 11.08 -0.97 24.63
CA GLN A 62 10.97 0.05 25.65
C GLN A 62 12.30 0.17 26.39
N PRO A 63 12.68 1.36 26.83
CA PRO A 63 13.84 1.51 27.68
C PRO A 63 13.61 0.76 29.01
N THR A 64 14.66 0.11 29.52
CA THR A 64 14.63 -0.50 30.84
C THR A 64 14.74 0.57 31.90
N LYS A 65 13.70 0.80 32.68
CA LYS A 65 13.69 1.77 33.78
C LYS A 65 14.01 1.08 35.10
N ILE A 66 15.04 1.58 35.80
CA ILE A 66 15.47 1.08 37.12
C ILE A 66 15.02 2.09 38.17
N TYR A 67 14.21 1.64 39.11
CA TYR A 67 13.67 2.46 40.17
C TYR A 67 14.36 2.16 41.51
N ASP A 68 14.16 3.01 42.49
CA ASP A 68 14.55 2.76 43.87
C ASP A 68 13.76 1.58 44.47
N ARG A 69 14.13 1.19 45.70
CA ARG A 69 13.47 0.06 46.40
C ARG A 69 11.96 0.27 46.56
N GLU A 70 11.50 1.50 46.60
CA GLU A 70 10.09 1.84 46.77
C GLU A 70 9.35 2.04 45.45
N GLY A 71 10.02 1.97 44.30
CA GLY A 71 9.46 2.15 42.96
C GLY A 71 9.04 3.59 42.64
N LYS A 72 9.47 4.57 43.45
CA LYS A 72 9.04 5.95 43.32
C LYS A 72 10.01 6.85 42.60
N VAL A 73 11.30 6.58 42.72
CA VAL A 73 12.36 7.42 42.12
C VAL A 73 13.01 6.64 40.98
N LEU A 74 12.97 7.19 39.78
CA LEU A 74 13.71 6.64 38.63
C LEU A 74 15.20 6.89 38.85
N LEU A 75 15.97 5.82 39.10
CA LEU A 75 17.41 5.88 39.33
C LEU A 75 18.22 5.87 38.03
N PHE A 76 17.80 5.06 37.09
CA PHE A 76 18.51 4.93 35.81
C PHE A 76 17.57 4.42 34.71
N GLU A 77 17.85 4.84 33.47
CA GLU A 77 17.12 4.40 32.29
C GLU A 77 18.12 3.89 31.26
N ILE A 78 18.03 2.60 30.92
CA ILE A 78 18.82 2.00 29.87
C ILE A 78 17.98 2.09 28.59
N ALA A 79 18.26 3.10 27.79
CA ALA A 79 17.67 3.25 26.45
C ALA A 79 18.69 2.76 25.41
N GLY A 80 18.20 2.22 24.28
CA GLY A 80 19.01 2.01 23.10
C GLY A 80 19.40 3.35 22.45
N GLU A 81 19.63 3.36 21.15
CA GLU A 81 19.92 4.59 20.40
C GLU A 81 18.76 5.59 20.42
N GLU A 82 17.55 5.13 20.71
CA GLU A 82 16.32 5.93 20.73
C GLU A 82 15.55 5.74 22.06
N LYS A 83 15.17 6.86 22.67
CA LYS A 83 14.22 6.87 23.78
C LYS A 83 12.80 6.90 23.19
N ARG A 84 12.10 5.77 23.25
CA ARG A 84 10.70 5.67 22.83
C ARG A 84 9.82 5.44 24.04
N GLU A 85 8.81 6.28 24.18
CA GLU A 85 7.73 6.11 25.14
C GLU A 85 6.43 5.88 24.40
N ILE A 86 5.74 4.80 24.73
CA ILE A 86 4.43 4.51 24.13
C ILE A 86 3.40 5.27 24.94
N ILE A 87 2.68 6.14 24.28
CA ILE A 87 1.57 6.88 24.85
C ILE A 87 0.28 6.49 24.11
N PRO A 88 -0.85 6.34 24.83
CA PRO A 88 -2.15 6.14 24.18
C PRO A 88 -2.51 7.32 23.27
N LEU A 89 -3.22 7.03 22.19
CA LEU A 89 -3.59 8.05 21.20
C LEU A 89 -4.39 9.23 21.84
N GLU A 90 -5.16 8.92 22.89
CA GLU A 90 -5.94 9.92 23.65
C GLU A 90 -5.07 10.96 24.38
N GLN A 91 -3.82 10.64 24.66
CA GLN A 91 -2.85 11.55 25.29
C GLN A 91 -2.07 12.36 24.25
N VAL A 92 -2.22 12.06 22.97
CA VAL A 92 -1.60 12.80 21.87
C VAL A 92 -2.44 14.03 21.54
N SER A 93 -1.79 15.17 21.35
CA SER A 93 -2.50 16.38 20.93
C SER A 93 -3.26 16.18 19.63
N GLU A 94 -4.52 16.58 19.58
CA GLU A 94 -5.36 16.53 18.38
C GLU A 94 -4.73 17.27 17.20
N TYR A 95 -4.00 18.36 17.46
CA TYR A 95 -3.28 19.11 16.44
C TYR A 95 -2.13 18.29 15.82
N LEU A 96 -1.43 17.49 16.64
CA LEU A 96 -0.37 16.63 16.16
C LEU A 96 -0.95 15.50 15.29
N ILE A 97 -2.03 14.88 15.74
CA ILE A 97 -2.74 13.86 14.97
C ILE A 97 -3.16 14.41 13.59
N LYS A 98 -3.80 15.58 13.59
CA LYS A 98 -4.23 16.24 12.35
C LYS A 98 -3.04 16.61 11.46
N ALA A 99 -1.95 17.09 12.02
CA ALA A 99 -0.75 17.44 11.27
C ALA A 99 -0.16 16.21 10.57
N VAL A 100 -0.03 15.07 11.27
CA VAL A 100 0.45 13.82 10.72
C VAL A 100 -0.46 13.34 9.58
N VAL A 101 -1.77 13.26 9.82
CA VAL A 101 -2.74 12.79 8.83
C VAL A 101 -2.73 13.69 7.59
N VAL A 102 -2.72 15.01 7.75
CA VAL A 102 -2.71 15.93 6.58
C VAL A 102 -1.40 15.86 5.80
N THR A 103 -0.28 15.61 6.48
CA THR A 103 1.04 15.56 5.83
C THR A 103 1.27 14.23 5.12
N GLU A 104 0.95 13.13 5.78
CA GLU A 104 1.27 11.79 5.29
C GLU A 104 0.15 11.18 4.45
N ASP A 105 -1.11 11.37 4.85
CA ASP A 105 -2.24 10.71 4.24
C ASP A 105 -3.55 11.50 4.43
N THR A 106 -3.74 12.54 3.65
CA THR A 106 -4.90 13.46 3.76
C THR A 106 -6.25 12.75 3.73
N ASN A 107 -6.34 11.59 3.07
CA ASN A 107 -7.57 10.81 2.92
C ASN A 107 -7.63 9.59 3.86
N PHE A 108 -6.79 9.52 4.88
CA PHE A 108 -6.62 8.36 5.75
C PHE A 108 -7.94 7.72 6.20
N TYR A 109 -8.88 8.50 6.67
CA TYR A 109 -10.17 8.02 7.18
C TYR A 109 -11.17 7.57 6.10
N HIS A 110 -10.86 7.78 4.80
CA HIS A 110 -11.83 7.61 3.71
C HIS A 110 -11.49 6.47 2.74
N HIS A 111 -10.32 5.84 2.88
CA HIS A 111 -9.90 4.74 2.00
C HIS A 111 -9.64 3.45 2.79
N PRO A 112 -9.76 2.27 2.18
CA PRO A 112 -9.52 0.97 2.82
C PRO A 112 -8.02 0.57 2.79
N GLY A 113 -7.12 1.44 3.23
CA GLY A 113 -5.67 1.19 3.29
C GLY A 113 -4.88 1.61 2.06
N ILE A 114 -5.50 1.80 0.91
CA ILE A 114 -4.86 2.25 -0.33
C ILE A 114 -5.63 3.46 -0.86
N ASP A 115 -4.95 4.59 -1.00
CA ASP A 115 -5.51 5.79 -1.64
C ASP A 115 -5.22 5.80 -3.15
N PHE A 116 -6.12 5.20 -3.94
CA PHE A 116 -5.99 5.22 -5.41
C PHE A 116 -6.01 6.63 -5.99
N LYS A 117 -6.77 7.56 -5.40
CA LYS A 117 -6.80 8.96 -5.83
C LYS A 117 -5.47 9.65 -5.54
N GLY A 118 -4.91 9.39 -4.37
CA GLY A 118 -3.59 9.87 -3.97
C GLY A 118 -2.48 9.34 -4.89
N ILE A 119 -2.53 8.06 -5.26
CA ILE A 119 -1.57 7.48 -6.22
C ILE A 119 -1.66 8.18 -7.58
N VAL A 120 -2.86 8.36 -8.13
CA VAL A 120 -3.04 9.05 -9.42
C VAL A 120 -2.55 10.50 -9.34
N ARG A 121 -2.83 11.18 -8.24
CA ARG A 121 -2.35 12.54 -7.99
C ARG A 121 -0.82 12.58 -7.94
N ALA A 122 -0.18 11.68 -7.19
CA ALA A 122 1.27 11.61 -7.06
C ALA A 122 1.94 11.34 -8.42
N VAL A 123 1.47 10.34 -9.16
CA VAL A 123 1.98 10.03 -10.51
C VAL A 123 1.81 11.23 -11.46
N SER A 124 0.67 11.92 -11.39
CA SER A 124 0.44 13.12 -12.23
C SER A 124 1.37 14.27 -11.87
N ALA A 125 1.68 14.45 -10.58
CA ALA A 125 2.62 15.46 -10.12
C ALA A 125 4.06 15.12 -10.53
N ASP A 126 4.48 13.86 -10.36
CA ASP A 126 5.79 13.38 -10.74
C ASP A 126 6.05 13.52 -12.23
N LEU A 127 5.05 13.21 -13.08
CA LEU A 127 5.12 13.38 -14.53
C LEU A 127 5.24 14.85 -14.92
N LYS A 128 4.50 15.75 -14.26
CA LYS A 128 4.59 17.21 -14.53
C LYS A 128 5.92 17.81 -14.13
N LEU A 129 6.47 17.36 -13.00
CA LEU A 129 7.72 17.90 -12.44
C LEU A 129 8.97 17.17 -12.95
N MET A 130 8.80 16.10 -13.72
CA MET A 130 9.89 15.23 -14.23
C MET A 130 10.80 14.71 -13.10
N LYS A 131 10.28 14.60 -11.87
CA LYS A 131 10.99 14.09 -10.68
C LYS A 131 10.00 13.57 -9.66
N PRO A 132 10.42 12.61 -8.81
CA PRO A 132 9.58 12.15 -7.71
C PRO A 132 9.36 13.30 -6.72
N ALA A 133 8.14 13.81 -6.67
CA ALA A 133 7.78 14.99 -5.87
C ALA A 133 6.82 14.64 -4.72
N GLN A 134 6.00 13.61 -4.87
CA GLN A 134 5.02 13.22 -3.87
C GLN A 134 5.04 11.73 -3.56
N GLY A 135 4.94 11.38 -2.26
CA GLY A 135 4.70 10.02 -1.83
C GLY A 135 3.24 9.61 -2.03
N GLY A 136 3.01 8.42 -2.59
CA GLY A 136 1.67 7.85 -2.75
C GLY A 136 1.38 6.71 -1.76
N SER A 137 2.17 6.55 -0.69
CA SER A 137 1.96 5.51 0.33
C SER A 137 1.13 6.06 1.49
N THR A 138 0.13 5.27 1.92
CA THR A 138 -0.75 5.62 3.04
C THR A 138 -0.07 5.36 4.40
N ILE A 139 -0.64 5.91 5.49
CA ILE A 139 -0.21 5.64 6.87
C ILE A 139 -0.19 4.14 7.14
N SER A 140 -1.24 3.41 6.76
CA SER A 140 -1.34 1.96 6.94
C SER A 140 -0.24 1.20 6.19
N GLN A 141 0.12 1.62 4.98
CA GLN A 141 1.23 1.04 4.22
C GLN A 141 2.58 1.33 4.88
N GLN A 142 2.76 2.53 5.42
CA GLN A 142 3.99 2.91 6.13
C GLN A 142 4.15 2.10 7.42
N LEU A 143 3.07 1.90 8.19
CA LEU A 143 3.05 1.08 9.39
C LEU A 143 3.45 -0.37 9.08
N ILE A 144 2.84 -0.99 8.07
CA ILE A 144 3.19 -2.34 7.62
C ILE A 144 4.67 -2.43 7.21
N ARG A 145 5.14 -1.46 6.44
CA ARG A 145 6.52 -1.42 5.96
C ARG A 145 7.53 -1.35 7.11
N SER A 146 7.29 -0.50 8.08
CA SER A 146 8.21 -0.30 9.22
C SER A 146 8.18 -1.47 10.21
N SER A 147 7.03 -2.13 10.37
CA SER A 147 6.84 -3.16 11.39
C SER A 147 7.16 -4.58 10.92
N PHE A 148 6.95 -4.90 9.64
CA PHE A 148 6.98 -6.29 9.17
C PHE A 148 7.87 -6.55 7.96
N LEU A 149 8.27 -5.51 7.23
CA LEU A 149 8.96 -5.69 5.97
C LEU A 149 10.40 -5.19 6.04
N THR A 150 11.25 -5.73 5.17
CA THR A 150 12.62 -5.26 5.01
C THR A 150 12.66 -3.92 4.29
N LEU A 151 13.74 -3.15 4.49
CA LEU A 151 13.92 -1.85 3.84
C LEU A 151 14.23 -1.94 2.33
N GLU A 152 14.48 -3.14 1.82
CA GLU A 152 14.76 -3.35 0.40
C GLU A 152 13.59 -2.94 -0.50
N LYS A 153 13.89 -2.16 -1.53
CA LYS A 153 12.88 -1.66 -2.48
C LYS A 153 12.66 -2.66 -3.62
N THR A 154 11.90 -3.74 -3.35
CA THR A 154 11.55 -4.76 -4.35
C THR A 154 10.06 -4.73 -4.67
N LEU A 155 9.68 -5.19 -5.88
CA LEU A 155 8.26 -5.34 -6.25
C LEU A 155 7.56 -6.37 -5.36
N SER A 156 8.23 -7.47 -5.03
CA SER A 156 7.70 -8.50 -4.12
C SER A 156 7.35 -7.90 -2.75
N ARG A 157 8.25 -7.09 -2.18
CA ARG A 157 7.99 -6.37 -0.94
C ARG A 157 6.76 -5.46 -1.07
N LYS A 158 6.62 -4.72 -2.18
CA LYS A 158 5.46 -3.82 -2.38
C LYS A 158 4.15 -4.58 -2.49
N ILE A 159 4.14 -5.75 -3.12
CA ILE A 159 2.96 -6.61 -3.16
C ILE A 159 2.60 -7.10 -1.75
N LYS A 160 3.57 -7.58 -0.98
CA LYS A 160 3.35 -8.00 0.42
C LYS A 160 2.82 -6.84 1.27
N GLU A 161 3.36 -5.63 1.12
CA GLU A 161 2.90 -4.41 1.78
C GLU A 161 1.41 -4.16 1.50
N VAL A 162 0.99 -4.22 0.23
CA VAL A 162 -0.40 -4.02 -0.17
C VAL A 162 -1.31 -5.07 0.46
N ILE A 163 -0.95 -6.35 0.40
CA ILE A 163 -1.76 -7.45 0.96
C ILE A 163 -1.94 -7.28 2.47
N LEU A 164 -0.83 -7.06 3.18
CA LEU A 164 -0.85 -6.87 4.64
C LEU A 164 -1.63 -5.62 5.05
N THR A 165 -1.53 -4.55 4.26
CA THR A 165 -2.27 -3.32 4.51
C THR A 165 -3.78 -3.53 4.39
N LEU A 166 -4.25 -4.24 3.36
CA LEU A 166 -5.67 -4.55 3.22
C LEU A 166 -6.18 -5.45 4.35
N GLU A 167 -5.37 -6.42 4.79
CA GLU A 167 -5.71 -7.29 5.91
C GLU A 167 -5.72 -6.53 7.25
N LEU A 168 -4.78 -5.60 7.46
CA LEU A 168 -4.75 -4.70 8.61
C LEU A 168 -6.03 -3.88 8.70
N GLU A 169 -6.39 -3.19 7.63
CA GLU A 169 -7.58 -2.33 7.55
C GLU A 169 -8.90 -3.09 7.65
N ARG A 170 -8.90 -4.37 7.28
CA ARG A 170 -10.07 -5.23 7.45
C ARG A 170 -10.30 -5.61 8.90
N ARG A 171 -9.25 -5.69 9.72
CA ARG A 171 -9.30 -6.21 11.10
C ARG A 171 -9.35 -5.12 12.15
N TYR A 172 -8.76 -3.97 11.89
CA TYR A 172 -8.52 -2.93 12.89
C TYR A 172 -9.10 -1.60 12.46
N SER A 173 -9.52 -0.80 13.44
CA SER A 173 -10.05 0.54 13.18
C SER A 173 -8.95 1.54 12.78
N LYS A 174 -9.33 2.66 12.20
CA LYS A 174 -8.41 3.73 11.84
C LYS A 174 -7.66 4.30 13.04
N GLU A 175 -8.35 4.40 14.18
CA GLU A 175 -7.79 4.87 15.44
C GLU A 175 -6.71 3.92 15.94
N GLN A 176 -6.96 2.60 15.92
CA GLN A 176 -5.98 1.59 16.30
C GLN A 176 -4.75 1.60 15.38
N ILE A 177 -4.96 1.74 14.07
CA ILE A 177 -3.87 1.82 13.09
C ILE A 177 -3.02 3.07 13.34
N LEU A 178 -3.66 4.20 13.63
CA LEU A 178 -2.99 5.46 13.91
C LEU A 178 -2.22 5.43 15.24
N GLU A 179 -2.75 4.75 16.26
CA GLU A 179 -2.06 4.54 17.52
C GLU A 179 -0.77 3.74 17.37
N TRP A 180 -0.80 2.73 16.50
CA TRP A 180 0.40 1.92 16.21
C TRP A 180 1.41 2.60 15.29
N TYR A 181 0.98 3.58 14.51
CA TYR A 181 1.82 4.37 13.63
C TYR A 181 2.69 5.36 14.39
#